data_22fe41ff49447f8e255e3058d70a2daf
#
_entry.id   22fe41ff49447f8e255e3058d70a2daf
#
_cell.length_a   1.000
_cell.length_b   1.000
_cell.length_c   1.000
_cell.angle_alpha   90.00
_cell.angle_beta   90.00
_cell.angle_gamma   90.00
#
_symmetry.space_group_name_H-M   'P 1'
#
loop_
_entity.id
_entity.type
_entity.pdbx_description
1 polymer ?
#
loop_
_entity_poly.entity_id
_entity_poly.type
_entity_poly.pdbx_seq_one_letter_code
_entity_poly.pdbx_strand_id
1 'polypeptide(L)'
;DHVIDLYQLIISSWHSYRIKPWTIYGPKGTKKFVKNIMNAWKDERTQRINYEARSSTQAFKIIIKEFKSKGNIRIKDLKITYFEVDHKPVKHAFGFNFLHKNKKLTVSGDTRPCENIMKYGQNADVLLHEVFIDGELKQTNKMRSRRTLHNVRSYHTPSSLLGKIAKLTNCKKLVLTHLVPTKFNEKKLKKTIRDDFGKNPIIGYDLLKIKI
;
A
#
# COMPACT_ATOMS: atom_id res chain seq x y z
N ASP A 1 -2.16 5.19 -9.51
CA ASP A 1 -3.39 4.37 -9.52
C ASP A 1 -3.85 3.94 -8.12
N HIS A 2 -2.97 3.78 -7.14
CA HIS A 2 -3.30 3.39 -5.75
C HIS A 2 -4.09 4.42 -4.93
N VAL A 3 -4.35 5.60 -5.46
CA VAL A 3 -5.07 6.69 -4.76
C VAL A 3 -6.31 7.18 -5.52
N ILE A 4 -6.75 6.42 -6.53
CA ILE A 4 -7.84 6.82 -7.42
C ILE A 4 -9.17 6.99 -6.66
N ASP A 5 -9.41 6.17 -5.64
CA ASP A 5 -10.64 6.18 -4.87
C ASP A 5 -10.66 7.21 -3.71
N LEU A 6 -9.65 8.09 -3.64
CA LEU A 6 -9.56 9.04 -2.53
C LEU A 6 -10.76 9.99 -2.48
N TYR A 7 -11.24 10.46 -3.64
CA TYR A 7 -12.45 11.30 -3.67
C TYR A 7 -13.68 10.51 -3.23
N GLN A 8 -13.82 9.26 -3.70
CA GLN A 8 -14.92 8.39 -3.29
C GLN A 8 -14.94 8.18 -1.77
N LEU A 9 -13.78 7.98 -1.14
CA LEU A 9 -13.67 7.88 0.32
C LEU A 9 -14.14 9.18 1.01
N ILE A 10 -13.76 10.34 0.49
CA ILE A 10 -14.11 11.64 1.05
C ILE A 10 -15.63 11.86 0.97
N ILE A 11 -16.23 11.70 -0.22
CA ILE A 11 -17.67 11.94 -0.41
C ILE A 11 -18.53 10.91 0.35
N SER A 12 -18.13 9.64 0.34
CA SER A 12 -18.84 8.58 1.09
C SER A 12 -18.79 8.81 2.60
N SER A 13 -17.67 9.32 3.11
CA SER A 13 -17.57 9.68 4.52
C SER A 13 -18.51 10.82 4.92
N TRP A 14 -18.69 11.81 4.03
CA TRP A 14 -19.66 12.87 4.24
C TRP A 14 -21.11 12.34 4.23
N HIS A 15 -21.44 11.46 3.28
CA HIS A 15 -22.72 10.76 3.28
C HIS A 15 -22.96 9.95 4.55
N SER A 16 -21.90 9.38 5.13
CA SER A 16 -21.91 8.65 6.41
C SER A 16 -21.76 9.56 7.64
N TYR A 17 -22.17 10.82 7.52
CA TYR A 17 -22.21 11.80 8.62
C TYR A 17 -20.87 12.15 9.26
N ARG A 18 -19.77 12.14 8.50
CA ARG A 18 -18.50 12.65 8.99
C ARG A 18 -18.57 14.17 9.21
N ILE A 19 -18.37 14.60 10.45
CA ILE A 19 -18.38 16.00 10.87
C ILE A 19 -16.97 16.55 11.18
N LYS A 20 -15.92 15.78 10.90
CA LYS A 20 -14.52 16.16 11.20
C LYS A 20 -13.71 16.28 9.91
N PRO A 21 -12.76 17.24 9.85
CA PRO A 21 -11.82 17.35 8.75
C PRO A 21 -11.02 16.04 8.52
N TRP A 22 -10.52 15.85 7.31
CA TRP A 22 -9.55 14.84 6.99
C TRP A 22 -8.13 15.35 7.25
N THR A 23 -7.27 14.51 7.81
CA THR A 23 -5.82 14.69 7.78
C THR A 23 -5.23 13.61 6.88
N ILE A 24 -4.65 14.03 5.75
CA ILE A 24 -4.03 13.14 4.78
C ILE A 24 -2.52 13.32 4.86
N TYR A 25 -1.83 12.22 5.07
CA TYR A 25 -0.38 12.13 5.00
C TYR A 25 0.01 11.45 3.69
N GLY A 26 0.94 12.02 2.93
CA GLY A 26 1.38 11.45 1.68
C GLY A 26 2.70 12.04 1.18
N PRO A 27 3.26 11.51 0.08
CA PRO A 27 4.50 12.01 -0.49
C PRO A 27 4.36 13.41 -1.08
N LYS A 28 5.49 14.01 -1.46
CA LYS A 28 5.53 15.26 -2.23
C LYS A 28 4.62 15.15 -3.47
N GLY A 29 3.76 16.13 -3.66
CA GLY A 29 2.75 16.16 -4.72
C GLY A 29 1.33 15.80 -4.27
N THR A 30 1.16 15.24 -3.07
CA THR A 30 -0.16 14.91 -2.50
C THR A 30 -1.07 16.15 -2.43
N LYS A 31 -0.52 17.30 -2.02
CA LYS A 31 -1.28 18.57 -1.96
C LYS A 31 -1.84 18.97 -3.32
N LYS A 32 -1.01 18.89 -4.38
CA LYS A 32 -1.43 19.19 -5.76
C LYS A 32 -2.50 18.20 -6.23
N PHE A 33 -2.27 16.90 -5.99
CA PHE A 33 -3.21 15.85 -6.38
C PHE A 33 -4.57 16.03 -5.71
N VAL A 34 -4.61 16.18 -4.39
CA VAL A 34 -5.87 16.37 -3.65
C VAL A 34 -6.60 17.63 -4.10
N LYS A 35 -5.87 18.75 -4.29
CA LYS A 35 -6.48 19.98 -4.82
C LYS A 35 -7.16 19.73 -6.17
N ASN A 36 -6.49 19.00 -7.07
CA ASN A 36 -7.01 18.75 -8.41
C ASN A 36 -8.24 17.84 -8.40
N ILE A 37 -8.24 16.74 -7.66
CA ILE A 37 -9.43 15.87 -7.58
C ILE A 37 -10.61 16.57 -6.89
N MET A 38 -10.35 17.39 -5.88
CA MET A 38 -11.41 18.17 -5.22
C MET A 38 -11.98 19.25 -6.16
N ASN A 39 -11.15 19.82 -7.03
CA ASN A 39 -11.61 20.78 -8.05
C ASN A 39 -12.40 20.10 -9.16
N ALA A 40 -11.99 18.92 -9.62
CA ALA A 40 -12.70 18.16 -10.66
C ALA A 40 -14.16 17.86 -10.28
N TRP A 41 -14.43 17.72 -8.99
CA TRP A 41 -15.76 17.42 -8.45
C TRP A 41 -16.41 18.64 -7.76
N LYS A 42 -15.95 19.86 -8.05
CA LYS A 42 -16.43 21.06 -7.37
C LYS A 42 -17.91 21.30 -7.59
N ASP A 43 -18.35 21.26 -8.82
CA ASP A 43 -19.72 21.63 -9.19
C ASP A 43 -20.73 20.62 -8.64
N GLU A 44 -20.46 19.33 -8.83
CA GLU A 44 -21.28 18.25 -8.27
C GLU A 44 -21.39 18.36 -6.74
N ARG A 45 -20.25 18.53 -6.06
CA ARG A 45 -20.21 18.70 -4.61
C ARG A 45 -20.97 19.94 -4.14
N THR A 46 -20.83 21.07 -4.84
CA THR A 46 -21.54 22.32 -4.51
C THR A 46 -23.03 22.15 -4.65
N GLN A 47 -23.48 21.51 -5.73
CA GLN A 47 -24.89 21.21 -5.95
C GLN A 47 -25.46 20.33 -4.83
N ARG A 48 -24.75 19.26 -4.43
CA ARG A 48 -25.20 18.40 -3.32
C ARG A 48 -25.25 19.13 -2.00
N ILE A 49 -24.22 19.91 -1.67
CA ILE A 49 -24.19 20.68 -0.41
C ILE A 49 -25.39 21.61 -0.33
N ASN A 50 -25.67 22.34 -1.41
CA ASN A 50 -26.77 23.29 -1.45
C ASN A 50 -28.16 22.62 -1.40
N TYR A 51 -28.31 21.50 -2.08
CA TYR A 51 -29.59 20.78 -2.17
C TYR A 51 -29.89 19.94 -0.92
N GLU A 52 -28.93 19.19 -0.43
CA GLU A 52 -29.12 18.26 0.70
C GLU A 52 -29.16 18.98 2.06
N ALA A 53 -28.71 20.23 2.14
CA ALA A 53 -28.72 21.08 3.34
C ALA A 53 -28.23 20.35 4.63
N ARG A 54 -27.20 19.52 4.51
CA ARG A 54 -26.67 18.76 5.66
C ARG A 54 -26.02 19.69 6.67
N SER A 55 -26.09 19.32 7.94
CA SER A 55 -25.62 20.12 9.08
C SER A 55 -24.12 20.43 9.07
N SER A 56 -23.32 19.73 8.28
CA SER A 56 -21.85 19.94 8.24
C SER A 56 -21.23 19.63 6.89
N THR A 57 -20.29 20.46 6.48
CA THR A 57 -19.41 20.27 5.33
C THR A 57 -17.96 19.98 5.74
N GLN A 58 -17.69 19.75 7.02
CA GLN A 58 -16.33 19.58 7.56
C GLN A 58 -15.59 18.37 6.95
N ALA A 59 -16.30 17.35 6.45
CA ALA A 59 -15.69 16.22 5.74
C ALA A 59 -14.95 16.65 4.46
N PHE A 60 -15.26 17.79 3.88
CA PHE A 60 -14.54 18.35 2.72
C PHE A 60 -13.35 19.24 3.09
N LYS A 61 -13.14 19.48 4.38
CA LYS A 61 -11.98 20.20 4.88
C LYS A 61 -10.81 19.24 5.00
N ILE A 62 -9.76 19.47 4.21
CA ILE A 62 -8.64 18.52 4.11
C ILE A 62 -7.35 19.20 4.52
N ILE A 63 -6.71 18.66 5.54
CA ILE A 63 -5.38 19.06 6.03
C ILE A 63 -4.37 18.09 5.42
N ILE A 64 -3.39 18.59 4.67
CA ILE A 64 -2.41 17.75 3.99
C ILE A 64 -1.04 17.95 4.60
N LYS A 65 -0.39 16.83 4.93
CA LYS A 65 0.97 16.77 5.45
C LYS A 65 1.82 15.92 4.53
N GLU A 66 2.69 16.57 3.77
CA GLU A 66 3.58 15.87 2.83
C GLU A 66 4.80 15.28 3.53
N PHE A 67 5.15 14.05 3.13
CA PHE A 67 6.29 13.32 3.64
C PHE A 67 7.62 13.87 3.12
N LYS A 68 8.63 13.77 3.98
CA LYS A 68 10.05 13.72 3.60
C LYS A 68 10.42 12.26 3.29
N SER A 69 11.71 11.96 3.10
CA SER A 69 12.20 10.59 2.80
C SER A 69 11.90 9.56 3.90
N LYS A 70 11.86 9.98 5.16
CA LYS A 70 11.50 9.17 6.33
C LYS A 70 10.93 10.04 7.43
N GLY A 71 10.17 9.43 8.32
CA GLY A 71 9.66 10.13 9.50
C GLY A 71 8.67 9.30 10.30
N ASN A 72 8.07 9.95 11.31
CA ASN A 72 7.14 9.33 12.20
C ASN A 72 5.84 10.14 12.27
N ILE A 73 4.73 9.43 12.40
CA ILE A 73 3.41 9.96 12.70
C ILE A 73 2.94 9.26 13.98
N ARG A 74 2.35 9.99 14.90
CA ARG A 74 1.74 9.41 16.10
C ARG A 74 0.24 9.70 16.08
N ILE A 75 -0.56 8.66 16.26
CA ILE A 75 -2.02 8.75 16.40
C ILE A 75 -2.37 8.02 17.69
N LYS A 76 -2.59 8.76 18.78
CA LYS A 76 -2.75 8.21 20.13
C LYS A 76 -1.52 7.33 20.51
N ASP A 77 -1.74 6.07 20.83
CA ASP A 77 -0.74 5.06 21.19
C ASP A 77 -0.14 4.32 19.95
N LEU A 78 -0.68 4.56 18.75
CA LEU A 78 -0.13 4.03 17.51
C LEU A 78 1.02 4.92 17.00
N LYS A 79 2.22 4.34 16.88
CA LYS A 79 3.36 4.95 16.18
C LYS A 79 3.45 4.39 14.77
N ILE A 80 3.46 5.28 13.78
CA ILE A 80 3.64 4.95 12.36
C ILE A 80 4.97 5.52 11.91
N THR A 81 5.89 4.67 11.46
CA THR A 81 7.13 5.10 10.82
C THR A 81 6.99 4.88 9.32
N TYR A 82 7.18 5.91 8.51
CA TYR A 82 7.23 5.79 7.05
C TYR A 82 8.69 5.90 6.58
N PHE A 83 9.03 5.17 5.51
CA PHE A 83 10.37 5.13 4.93
C PHE A 83 10.28 4.91 3.41
N GLU A 84 11.19 5.51 2.67
CA GLU A 84 11.25 5.30 1.20
C GLU A 84 11.59 3.86 0.86
N VAL A 85 10.97 3.36 -0.20
CA VAL A 85 11.28 2.08 -0.84
C VAL A 85 11.62 2.30 -2.32
N ASP A 86 12.18 1.29 -3.00
CA ASP A 86 12.60 1.42 -4.38
C ASP A 86 11.57 0.85 -5.35
N HIS A 87 10.78 1.73 -5.93
CA HIS A 87 9.78 1.37 -6.94
C HIS A 87 9.98 2.14 -8.26
N LYS A 88 11.24 2.39 -8.64
CA LYS A 88 11.54 3.12 -9.89
C LYS A 88 10.91 2.44 -11.11
N PRO A 89 10.31 3.20 -12.04
CA PRO A 89 10.44 4.66 -12.21
C PRO A 89 9.52 5.52 -11.34
N VAL A 90 8.63 4.92 -10.53
CA VAL A 90 7.76 5.68 -9.61
C VAL A 90 8.61 6.36 -8.56
N LYS A 91 8.48 7.68 -8.45
CA LYS A 91 9.15 8.48 -7.43
C LYS A 91 8.31 8.48 -6.15
N HIS A 92 9.01 8.54 -4.99
CA HIS A 92 8.35 8.68 -3.69
C HIS A 92 7.41 7.52 -3.34
N ALA A 93 7.87 6.28 -3.50
CA ALA A 93 7.23 5.09 -2.98
C ALA A 93 7.64 4.87 -1.51
N PHE A 94 6.70 4.42 -0.67
CA PHE A 94 6.89 4.29 0.78
C PHE A 94 6.41 2.97 1.32
N GLY A 95 7.20 2.43 2.25
CA GLY A 95 6.77 1.42 3.20
C GLY A 95 6.44 2.04 4.56
N PHE A 96 5.75 1.27 5.40
CA PHE A 96 5.25 1.73 6.69
C PHE A 96 5.46 0.68 7.78
N ASN A 97 5.86 1.13 8.97
CA ASN A 97 5.77 0.35 10.20
C ASN A 97 4.69 0.91 11.08
N PHE A 98 3.80 0.05 11.54
CA PHE A 98 2.77 0.34 12.53
C PHE A 98 3.16 -0.38 13.82
N LEU A 99 3.43 0.39 14.88
CA LEU A 99 3.78 -0.13 16.20
C LEU A 99 2.71 0.25 17.21
N HIS A 100 2.09 -0.75 17.82
CA HIS A 100 1.08 -0.61 18.87
C HIS A 100 1.25 -1.72 19.92
N LYS A 101 1.32 -1.39 21.20
CA LYS A 101 1.47 -2.37 22.31
C LYS A 101 2.53 -3.45 22.03
N ASN A 102 3.72 -3.02 21.60
CA ASN A 102 4.85 -3.90 21.25
C ASN A 102 4.57 -4.86 20.07
N LYS A 103 3.48 -4.69 19.32
CA LYS A 103 3.19 -5.42 18.10
C LYS A 103 3.55 -4.59 16.89
N LYS A 104 4.25 -5.21 15.94
CA LYS A 104 4.79 -4.54 14.76
C LYS A 104 4.21 -5.15 13.48
N LEU A 105 3.51 -4.32 12.71
CA LEU A 105 3.14 -4.59 11.33
C LEU A 105 4.04 -3.77 10.41
N THR A 106 4.73 -4.42 9.48
CA THR A 106 5.44 -3.75 8.39
C THR A 106 4.69 -3.94 7.08
N VAL A 107 4.44 -2.86 6.37
CA VAL A 107 3.81 -2.85 5.04
C VAL A 107 4.84 -2.38 4.03
N SER A 108 5.10 -3.18 2.99
CA SER A 108 6.13 -2.84 2.01
C SER A 108 5.77 -1.63 1.13
N GLY A 109 4.50 -1.43 0.81
CA GLY A 109 4.14 -0.71 -0.40
C GLY A 109 4.66 -1.46 -1.62
N ASP A 110 4.54 -0.89 -2.82
CA ASP A 110 5.13 -1.49 -4.02
C ASP A 110 6.61 -1.17 -4.06
N THR A 111 7.43 -2.21 -4.23
CA THR A 111 8.88 -2.08 -4.18
C THR A 111 9.58 -3.28 -4.82
N ARG A 112 10.72 -3.05 -5.46
CA ARG A 112 11.68 -4.12 -5.64
C ARG A 112 12.45 -4.36 -4.32
N PRO A 113 13.23 -5.45 -4.21
CA PRO A 113 14.07 -5.69 -3.05
C PRO A 113 14.96 -4.48 -2.77
N CYS A 114 14.92 -3.94 -1.55
CA CYS A 114 15.73 -2.79 -1.15
C CYS A 114 16.14 -2.87 0.33
N GLU A 115 17.23 -2.18 0.67
CA GLU A 115 17.77 -2.17 2.04
C GLU A 115 16.76 -1.71 3.09
N ASN A 116 15.93 -0.72 2.76
CA ASN A 116 14.97 -0.20 3.71
C ASN A 116 13.90 -1.22 4.11
N ILE A 117 13.45 -2.09 3.20
CA ILE A 117 12.56 -3.21 3.58
C ILE A 117 13.26 -4.16 4.54
N MET A 118 14.51 -4.51 4.26
CA MET A 118 15.28 -5.39 5.15
C MET A 118 15.52 -4.75 6.51
N LYS A 119 15.85 -3.45 6.54
CA LYS A 119 16.09 -2.69 7.78
C LYS A 119 14.83 -2.49 8.62
N TYR A 120 13.78 -1.96 8.02
CA TYR A 120 12.55 -1.60 8.73
C TYR A 120 11.63 -2.79 8.97
N GLY A 121 11.76 -3.87 8.17
CA GLY A 121 11.05 -5.14 8.35
C GLY A 121 11.55 -6.01 9.50
N GLN A 122 12.74 -5.71 10.08
CA GLN A 122 13.34 -6.52 11.13
C GLN A 122 12.39 -6.81 12.28
N ASN A 123 12.27 -8.12 12.63
CA ASN A 123 11.46 -8.62 13.74
C ASN A 123 9.98 -8.17 13.68
N ALA A 124 9.41 -8.00 12.48
CA ALA A 124 7.99 -7.71 12.36
C ALA A 124 7.15 -8.90 12.82
N ASP A 125 6.09 -8.65 13.59
CA ASP A 125 5.10 -9.70 13.90
C ASP A 125 4.38 -10.13 12.61
N VAL A 126 4.09 -9.14 11.73
CA VAL A 126 3.56 -9.36 10.39
C VAL A 126 4.33 -8.49 9.39
N LEU A 127 4.86 -9.10 8.35
CA LEU A 127 5.35 -8.44 7.14
C LEU A 127 4.28 -8.61 6.06
N LEU A 128 3.56 -7.53 5.74
CA LEU A 128 2.64 -7.45 4.61
C LEU A 128 3.42 -6.95 3.40
N HIS A 129 3.64 -7.81 2.41
CA HIS A 129 4.53 -7.52 1.29
C HIS A 129 3.87 -7.78 -0.05
N GLU A 130 4.12 -6.90 -1.02
CA GLU A 130 3.75 -7.09 -2.40
C GLU A 130 4.52 -8.26 -3.03
N VAL A 131 4.03 -8.82 -4.14
CA VAL A 131 4.76 -9.88 -4.83
C VAL A 131 4.47 -9.93 -6.33
N PHE A 132 5.53 -9.94 -7.13
CA PHE A 132 5.50 -10.35 -8.52
C PHE A 132 5.72 -11.86 -8.60
N ILE A 133 4.74 -12.59 -9.12
CA ILE A 133 4.75 -14.06 -9.15
C ILE A 133 5.47 -14.54 -10.41
N ASP A 134 6.68 -15.01 -10.24
CA ASP A 134 7.54 -15.42 -11.35
C ASP A 134 6.89 -16.50 -12.22
N GLY A 135 6.91 -16.27 -13.55
CA GLY A 135 6.41 -17.20 -14.55
C GLY A 135 4.88 -17.23 -14.72
N GLU A 136 4.12 -16.52 -13.88
CA GLU A 136 2.64 -16.52 -13.97
C GLU A 136 2.09 -15.39 -14.85
N LEU A 137 2.80 -14.26 -14.97
CA LEU A 137 2.41 -13.21 -15.89
C LEU A 137 2.84 -13.57 -17.33
N LYS A 138 1.88 -13.90 -18.19
CA LYS A 138 2.13 -14.36 -19.55
C LYS A 138 2.20 -13.22 -20.55
N GLN A 139 3.03 -13.42 -21.58
CA GLN A 139 3.02 -12.59 -22.78
C GLN A 139 1.67 -12.75 -23.50
N THR A 140 1.17 -11.66 -24.02
CA THR A 140 -0.01 -11.67 -24.91
C THR A 140 0.32 -10.85 -26.18
N ASN A 141 -0.07 -11.34 -27.35
CA ASN A 141 0.28 -10.71 -28.63
C ASN A 141 -0.22 -9.28 -28.79
N LYS A 142 -1.27 -8.87 -28.05
CA LYS A 142 -1.90 -7.55 -28.17
C LYS A 142 -1.54 -6.55 -27.09
N MET A 143 -1.16 -6.98 -25.88
CA MET A 143 -1.05 -6.07 -24.73
C MET A 143 0.25 -6.18 -23.93
N ARG A 144 0.98 -7.29 -23.98
CA ARG A 144 2.15 -7.53 -23.15
C ARG A 144 3.30 -8.11 -23.96
N SER A 145 4.23 -7.26 -24.35
CA SER A 145 5.50 -7.68 -24.96
C SER A 145 6.43 -8.28 -23.90
N ARG A 146 7.50 -8.94 -24.34
CA ARG A 146 8.60 -9.36 -23.45
C ARG A 146 9.17 -8.20 -22.65
N ARG A 147 9.32 -7.04 -23.30
CA ARG A 147 9.79 -5.80 -22.66
C ARG A 147 8.84 -5.34 -21.56
N THR A 148 7.52 -5.40 -21.79
CA THR A 148 6.51 -5.07 -20.78
C THR A 148 6.64 -5.97 -19.56
N LEU A 149 6.76 -7.30 -19.76
CA LEU A 149 6.92 -8.25 -18.65
C LEU A 149 8.19 -7.97 -17.85
N HIS A 150 9.30 -7.75 -18.54
CA HIS A 150 10.59 -7.40 -17.90
C HIS A 150 10.46 -6.12 -17.09
N ASN A 151 9.88 -5.07 -17.66
CA ASN A 151 9.71 -3.79 -16.99
C ASN A 151 8.82 -3.92 -15.73
N VAL A 152 7.65 -4.59 -15.84
CA VAL A 152 6.78 -4.79 -14.68
C VAL A 152 7.49 -5.56 -13.57
N ARG A 153 8.20 -6.64 -13.91
CA ARG A 153 8.99 -7.40 -12.95
C ARG A 153 10.09 -6.56 -12.29
N SER A 154 10.70 -5.63 -13.02
CA SER A 154 11.89 -4.89 -12.57
C SER A 154 11.63 -3.92 -11.42
N TYR A 155 10.40 -3.50 -11.19
CA TYR A 155 10.04 -2.58 -10.10
C TYR A 155 9.19 -3.22 -8.99
N HIS A 156 8.96 -4.53 -9.05
CA HIS A 156 8.30 -5.33 -8.03
C HIS A 156 9.26 -6.35 -7.41
N THR A 157 8.84 -6.98 -6.31
CA THR A 157 9.61 -8.03 -5.66
C THR A 157 9.23 -9.40 -6.24
N PRO A 158 10.16 -10.09 -6.93
CA PRO A 158 9.91 -11.43 -7.44
C PRO A 158 9.66 -12.45 -6.34
N SER A 159 8.73 -13.37 -6.55
CA SER A 159 8.41 -14.44 -5.60
C SER A 159 9.61 -15.32 -5.25
N SER A 160 10.55 -15.48 -6.18
CA SER A 160 11.82 -16.19 -5.97
C SER A 160 12.78 -15.50 -4.99
N LEU A 161 12.58 -14.23 -4.67
CA LEU A 161 13.41 -13.49 -3.70
C LEU A 161 12.68 -13.23 -2.38
N LEU A 162 11.35 -13.28 -2.38
CA LEU A 162 10.56 -12.84 -1.24
C LEU A 162 10.74 -13.73 -0.01
N GLY A 163 10.94 -15.04 -0.20
CA GLY A 163 11.25 -15.96 0.90
C GLY A 163 12.54 -15.58 1.63
N LYS A 164 13.58 -15.21 0.88
CA LYS A 164 14.87 -14.74 1.44
C LYS A 164 14.71 -13.42 2.20
N ILE A 165 13.95 -12.48 1.65
CA ILE A 165 13.63 -11.21 2.33
C ILE A 165 12.92 -11.48 3.65
N ALA A 166 11.90 -12.32 3.66
CA ALA A 166 11.17 -12.68 4.86
C ALA A 166 12.06 -13.36 5.92
N LYS A 167 12.98 -14.21 5.49
CA LYS A 167 13.99 -14.83 6.38
C LYS A 167 14.95 -13.79 6.94
N LEU A 168 15.51 -12.93 6.11
CA LEU A 168 16.44 -11.88 6.51
C LEU A 168 15.81 -10.85 7.46
N THR A 169 14.52 -10.55 7.29
CA THR A 169 13.79 -9.67 8.22
C THR A 169 13.38 -10.36 9.52
N ASN A 170 13.58 -11.67 9.63
CA ASN A 170 13.14 -12.45 10.80
C ASN A 170 11.68 -12.19 11.18
N CYS A 171 10.80 -11.96 10.19
CA CYS A 171 9.38 -11.73 10.46
C CYS A 171 8.69 -13.00 10.94
N LYS A 172 7.71 -12.85 11.86
CA LYS A 172 6.97 -14.01 12.39
C LYS A 172 5.99 -14.58 11.36
N LYS A 173 5.29 -13.69 10.64
CA LYS A 173 4.33 -14.02 9.59
C LYS A 173 4.61 -13.18 8.35
N LEU A 174 4.60 -13.81 7.19
CA LEU A 174 4.61 -13.15 5.88
C LEU A 174 3.21 -13.23 5.29
N VAL A 175 2.64 -12.08 4.97
CA VAL A 175 1.35 -11.95 4.29
C VAL A 175 1.57 -11.33 2.93
N LEU A 176 1.04 -11.94 1.89
CA LEU A 176 1.18 -11.47 0.52
C LEU A 176 0.01 -10.56 0.15
N THR A 177 0.33 -9.42 -0.43
CA THR A 177 -0.63 -8.45 -0.98
C THR A 177 -0.18 -8.03 -2.37
N HIS A 178 -0.97 -7.23 -3.08
CA HIS A 178 -0.62 -6.73 -4.41
C HIS A 178 -0.04 -7.84 -5.31
N LEU A 179 -0.81 -8.91 -5.48
CA LEU A 179 -0.40 -10.11 -6.21
C LEU A 179 -0.38 -9.84 -7.72
N VAL A 180 0.79 -9.92 -8.34
CA VAL A 180 0.97 -9.68 -9.79
C VAL A 180 1.47 -10.96 -10.48
N PRO A 181 0.67 -11.62 -11.32
CA PRO A 181 -0.74 -11.36 -11.61
C PRO A 181 -1.70 -11.87 -10.54
N THR A 182 -2.98 -11.51 -10.64
CA THR A 182 -4.04 -11.97 -9.72
C THR A 182 -4.47 -13.43 -9.93
N LYS A 183 -4.18 -14.00 -11.11
CA LYS A 183 -4.41 -15.44 -11.40
C LYS A 183 -3.06 -16.14 -11.41
N PHE A 184 -2.87 -17.12 -10.53
CA PHE A 184 -1.61 -17.81 -10.34
C PHE A 184 -1.82 -19.19 -9.68
N ASN A 185 -0.77 -20.03 -9.69
CA ASN A 185 -0.75 -21.30 -8.96
C ASN A 185 -0.35 -21.08 -7.50
N GLU A 186 -1.34 -21.12 -6.61
CA GLU A 186 -1.16 -20.87 -5.17
C GLU A 186 -0.18 -21.87 -4.52
N LYS A 187 -0.30 -23.18 -4.84
CA LYS A 187 0.58 -24.22 -4.27
C LYS A 187 2.04 -23.96 -4.66
N LYS A 188 2.28 -23.61 -5.92
CA LYS A 188 3.62 -23.29 -6.43
C LYS A 188 4.19 -22.04 -5.74
N LEU A 189 3.41 -20.97 -5.64
CA LEU A 189 3.81 -19.73 -4.97
C LEU A 189 4.20 -19.98 -3.50
N LYS A 190 3.32 -20.65 -2.75
CA LYS A 190 3.59 -21.01 -1.35
C LYS A 190 4.86 -21.85 -1.21
N LYS A 191 5.05 -22.85 -2.07
CA LYS A 191 6.27 -23.67 -2.06
C LYS A 191 7.51 -22.84 -2.32
N THR A 192 7.53 -22.02 -3.38
CA THR A 192 8.67 -21.17 -3.74
C THR A 192 9.12 -20.28 -2.58
N ILE A 193 8.18 -19.64 -1.89
CA ILE A 193 8.48 -18.74 -0.78
C ILE A 193 8.89 -19.53 0.47
N ARG A 194 8.22 -20.64 0.77
CA ARG A 194 8.50 -21.48 1.93
C ARG A 194 9.90 -22.09 1.90
N ASP A 195 10.39 -22.49 0.74
CA ASP A 195 11.69 -23.14 0.58
C ASP A 195 12.83 -22.27 1.12
N ASP A 196 12.72 -20.93 1.03
CA ASP A 196 13.69 -19.99 1.61
C ASP A 196 13.27 -19.45 2.99
N PHE A 197 12.00 -19.14 3.20
CA PHE A 197 11.48 -18.55 4.44
C PHE A 197 11.41 -19.56 5.60
N GLY A 198 11.22 -20.84 5.29
CA GLY A 198 11.02 -21.90 6.27
C GLY A 198 9.60 -22.01 6.83
N LYS A 199 8.69 -21.11 6.42
CA LYS A 199 7.28 -21.07 6.85
C LYS A 199 6.37 -20.82 5.65
N ASN A 200 5.11 -21.26 5.75
CA ASN A 200 4.13 -20.94 4.70
C ASN A 200 3.75 -19.45 4.74
N PRO A 201 3.81 -18.73 3.59
CA PRO A 201 3.23 -17.41 3.51
C PRO A 201 1.71 -17.50 3.55
N ILE A 202 1.08 -16.43 4.02
CA ILE A 202 -0.37 -16.26 4.00
C ILE A 202 -0.71 -15.45 2.75
N ILE A 203 -1.58 -15.95 1.90
CA ILE A 203 -2.07 -15.18 0.75
C ILE A 203 -3.19 -14.27 1.25
N GLY A 204 -2.99 -12.95 1.09
CA GLY A 204 -3.97 -11.96 1.46
C GLY A 204 -5.18 -11.97 0.52
N TYR A 205 -6.34 -11.72 1.07
CA TYR A 205 -7.60 -11.47 0.36
C TYR A 205 -8.42 -10.45 1.14
N ASP A 206 -9.39 -9.85 0.48
CA ASP A 206 -10.21 -8.81 1.08
C ASP A 206 -10.91 -9.30 2.36
N LEU A 207 -10.89 -8.46 3.39
CA LEU A 207 -11.44 -8.73 4.71
C LEU A 207 -10.74 -9.85 5.51
N LEU A 208 -9.59 -10.35 5.06
CA LEU A 208 -8.80 -11.31 5.86
C LEU A 208 -8.40 -10.69 7.20
N LYS A 209 -8.76 -11.37 8.28
CA LYS A 209 -8.38 -10.99 9.64
C LYS A 209 -7.14 -11.75 10.08
N ILE A 210 -6.09 -11.04 10.46
CA ILE A 210 -4.82 -11.61 10.94
C ILE A 210 -4.59 -11.16 12.37
N LYS A 211 -4.49 -12.12 13.27
CA LYS A 211 -4.10 -11.86 14.66
C LYS A 211 -2.61 -11.58 14.73
N ILE A 212 -2.23 -10.45 15.31
CA ILE A 212 -0.85 -9.98 15.53
C ILE A 212 -0.45 -10.22 16.99
#